data_2cc7a85eb73d57380015bf82961b59c9
#
_entry.id   2cc7a85eb73d57380015bf82961b59c9
#
_cell.length_a   1.000
_cell.length_b   1.000
_cell.length_c   1.000
_cell.angle_alpha   90.00
_cell.angle_beta   90.00
_cell.angle_gamma   90.00
#
_symmetry.space_group_name_H-M   'P 1'
#
loop_
_entity.id
_entity.type
_entity.pdbx_description
1 polymer ?
#
loop_
_entity_poly.entity_id
_entity_poly.type
_entity_poly.pdbx_seq_one_letter_code
_entity_poly.pdbx_strand_id
1 'polypeptide(L)'
;MLMSIVMAMAACGLSAQTGFVKVKDGHFVRHGQPYYYVGTNFWYGAILGSEGQGGDRKRLCRELDKMKSLGIDNLRILVGSDGKRGVKTKVEPTLQEAPGVYNDTILAGLDYLLMQMEKRNMVAVLYLNNSWEWSGGYGYYLEQAGMGKAPRPDEDGYPAFMNFVAKYASCEKAHQLFYDYVRFIIGRTNRYTHRRYVDDPAIMSWQIGNEPRAFSKEALPAFEHWLAEASSLIRSLDSNHLISIGSEGSWGCENDIACYERICADKNVDYCNIHLWPYNWSWARQDHLVEDLGVSCKNTKEYIDQHLAVCARIKKPLVMEEFGYPRDGFSFTPGSSTVGRDGYYQYVFGLVADNAEKGGYFAGCNFWGWGGFAQPMHEQWQVGDDYTGDPAQEAQGLNSVFVKDASTLKVIRSQVKRMQRIKR
;
A
#
# COMPACT_ATOMS: atom_id res chain seq x y z
N MET A 1 18.78 66.89 22.53
CA MET A 1 19.47 65.63 22.60
C MET A 1 18.37 64.51 22.50
N LEU A 2 17.98 64.13 21.27
CA LEU A 2 16.96 63.14 21.03
C LEU A 2 17.65 61.79 20.89
N MET A 3 17.26 60.86 21.74
CA MET A 3 17.75 59.49 21.75
C MET A 3 16.77 58.63 20.93
N SER A 4 17.18 58.26 19.72
CA SER A 4 16.41 57.36 18.85
C SER A 4 16.63 55.92 19.31
N ILE A 5 15.58 55.31 19.80
CA ILE A 5 15.54 53.84 20.10
C ILE A 5 15.23 53.09 18.79
N VAL A 6 16.23 52.40 18.27
CA VAL A 6 16.04 51.45 17.14
C VAL A 6 15.56 50.14 17.72
N MET A 7 14.28 49.85 17.50
CA MET A 7 13.69 48.53 17.81
C MET A 7 14.05 47.54 16.69
N ALA A 8 14.97 46.63 16.93
CA ALA A 8 15.26 45.52 16.03
C ALA A 8 14.12 44.47 16.14
N MET A 9 13.24 44.46 15.17
CA MET A 9 12.28 43.33 15.00
C MET A 9 13.07 42.14 14.52
N ALA A 10 13.28 41.18 15.42
CA ALA A 10 13.69 39.83 15.05
C ALA A 10 12.53 39.15 14.34
N ALA A 11 12.57 39.07 13.01
CA ALA A 11 11.69 38.26 12.23
C ALA A 11 12.01 36.78 12.53
N CYS A 12 11.33 36.18 13.52
CA CYS A 12 11.22 34.75 13.62
C CYS A 12 10.49 34.27 12.37
N GLY A 13 11.24 33.81 11.37
CA GLY A 13 10.71 33.08 10.25
C GLY A 13 10.06 31.81 10.78
N LEU A 14 8.74 31.84 10.99
CA LEU A 14 7.94 30.61 11.05
C LEU A 14 8.10 29.92 9.67
N SER A 15 9.04 29.00 9.59
CA SER A 15 9.04 28.00 8.54
C SER A 15 7.66 27.35 8.60
N ALA A 16 6.80 27.61 7.60
CA ALA A 16 5.54 26.91 7.45
C ALA A 16 5.86 25.41 7.50
N GLN A 17 5.44 24.72 8.56
CA GLN A 17 5.63 23.27 8.69
C GLN A 17 4.91 22.65 7.50
N THR A 18 5.69 22.15 6.54
CA THR A 18 5.16 21.44 5.40
C THR A 18 4.41 20.23 5.93
N GLY A 19 3.17 20.02 5.47
CA GLY A 19 2.32 18.88 5.91
C GLY A 19 2.81 17.52 5.44
N PHE A 20 3.94 17.47 4.71
CA PHE A 20 4.55 16.24 4.20
C PHE A 20 5.09 15.36 5.33
N VAL A 21 4.90 14.04 5.15
CA VAL A 21 5.64 13.06 5.95
C VAL A 21 7.10 13.04 5.49
N LYS A 22 8.03 13.02 6.43
CA LYS A 22 9.48 12.96 6.17
C LYS A 22 10.12 11.86 7.00
N VAL A 23 11.30 11.42 6.60
CA VAL A 23 12.17 10.57 7.42
C VAL A 23 13.24 11.45 8.05
N LYS A 24 13.37 11.37 9.37
CA LYS A 24 14.42 12.02 10.14
C LYS A 24 14.98 11.03 11.16
N ASP A 25 16.29 10.85 11.13
CA ASP A 25 17.01 9.92 12.04
C ASP A 25 16.42 8.48 12.03
N GLY A 26 15.95 8.02 10.86
CA GLY A 26 15.37 6.70 10.67
C GLY A 26 13.90 6.55 11.12
N HIS A 27 13.21 7.66 11.41
CA HIS A 27 11.82 7.65 11.86
C HIS A 27 10.95 8.58 11.03
N PHE A 28 9.67 8.27 10.91
CA PHE A 28 8.73 9.19 10.28
C PHE A 28 8.43 10.39 11.17
N VAL A 29 8.38 11.56 10.54
CA VAL A 29 7.97 12.83 11.15
C VAL A 29 6.88 13.45 10.28
N ARG A 30 5.81 13.91 10.92
CA ARG A 30 4.72 14.67 10.30
C ARG A 30 4.35 15.85 11.16
N HIS A 31 4.23 17.04 10.57
CA HIS A 31 3.99 18.29 11.33
C HIS A 31 4.99 18.51 12.48
N GLY A 32 6.24 18.10 12.28
CA GLY A 32 7.29 18.24 13.30
C GLY A 32 7.21 17.26 14.47
N GLN A 33 6.28 16.30 14.45
CA GLN A 33 6.10 15.28 15.48
C GLN A 33 6.38 13.87 14.94
N PRO A 34 6.83 12.92 15.79
CA PRO A 34 6.93 11.52 15.40
C PRO A 34 5.61 11.02 14.83
N TYR A 35 5.68 10.24 13.75
CA TYR A 35 4.51 9.70 13.08
C TYR A 35 4.55 8.18 13.06
N TYR A 36 3.74 7.56 13.91
CA TYR A 36 3.47 6.13 13.95
C TYR A 36 2.00 5.89 13.65
N TYR A 37 1.66 4.83 12.92
CA TYR A 37 0.28 4.65 12.49
C TYR A 37 -0.16 3.19 12.38
N VAL A 38 -1.47 3.01 12.49
CA VAL A 38 -2.21 1.86 11.98
C VAL A 38 -3.04 2.38 10.82
N GLY A 39 -2.75 1.88 9.64
CA GLY A 39 -3.44 2.20 8.40
C GLY A 39 -4.17 0.99 7.83
N THR A 40 -4.69 1.13 6.62
CA THR A 40 -5.34 0.04 5.90
C THR A 40 -5.10 0.12 4.40
N ASN A 41 -5.21 -1.03 3.73
CA ASN A 41 -5.32 -1.08 2.28
C ASN A 41 -6.75 -0.69 1.87
N PHE A 42 -6.83 0.31 0.99
CA PHE A 42 -8.07 0.83 0.42
C PHE A 42 -7.89 0.97 -1.10
N TRP A 43 -7.48 -0.15 -1.73
CA TRP A 43 -7.03 -0.21 -3.12
C TRP A 43 -8.04 0.39 -4.10
N TYR A 44 -9.34 0.21 -3.85
CA TYR A 44 -10.43 0.67 -4.73
C TYR A 44 -10.84 2.14 -4.51
N GLY A 45 -10.16 2.90 -3.68
CA GLY A 45 -10.55 4.26 -3.28
C GLY A 45 -10.69 5.23 -4.45
N ALA A 46 -9.82 5.15 -5.47
CA ALA A 46 -9.90 5.97 -6.67
C ALA A 46 -11.14 5.65 -7.51
N ILE A 47 -11.48 4.36 -7.65
CA ILE A 47 -12.69 3.93 -8.39
C ILE A 47 -13.93 4.41 -7.65
N LEU A 48 -14.00 4.22 -6.33
CA LEU A 48 -15.12 4.67 -5.50
C LEU A 48 -15.31 6.20 -5.53
N GLY A 49 -14.21 6.96 -5.65
CA GLY A 49 -14.21 8.42 -5.80
C GLY A 49 -14.65 8.92 -7.17
N SER A 50 -14.76 8.05 -8.17
CA SER A 50 -15.14 8.41 -9.54
C SER A 50 -16.65 8.70 -9.70
N GLU A 51 -17.02 9.26 -10.84
CA GLU A 51 -18.42 9.43 -11.27
C GLU A 51 -18.82 8.40 -12.33
N GLY A 52 -17.96 7.39 -12.56
CA GLY A 52 -18.16 6.34 -13.53
C GLY A 52 -18.59 5.01 -12.89
N GLN A 53 -18.36 3.94 -13.64
CA GLN A 53 -18.65 2.57 -13.19
C GLN A 53 -17.96 2.30 -11.85
N GLY A 54 -18.72 1.81 -10.88
CA GLY A 54 -18.23 1.49 -9.54
C GLY A 54 -18.02 2.69 -8.61
N GLY A 55 -18.27 3.92 -9.08
CA GLY A 55 -18.14 5.12 -8.28
C GLY A 55 -19.32 5.31 -7.32
N ASP A 56 -19.00 5.66 -6.08
CA ASP A 56 -19.97 6.09 -5.05
C ASP A 56 -19.28 7.05 -4.06
N ARG A 57 -19.31 8.33 -4.38
CA ARG A 57 -18.73 9.39 -3.55
C ARG A 57 -19.36 9.52 -2.17
N LYS A 58 -20.65 9.16 -2.03
CA LYS A 58 -21.32 9.18 -0.71
C LYS A 58 -20.76 8.06 0.17
N ARG A 59 -20.62 6.85 -0.39
CA ARG A 59 -19.97 5.74 0.29
C ARG A 59 -18.53 6.10 0.61
N LEU A 60 -17.74 6.62 -0.34
CA LEU A 60 -16.37 7.05 -0.10
C LEU A 60 -16.23 7.95 1.12
N CYS A 61 -17.05 9.01 1.21
CA CYS A 61 -17.00 9.93 2.36
C CYS A 61 -17.33 9.20 3.66
N ARG A 62 -18.35 8.33 3.69
CA ARG A 62 -18.71 7.51 4.87
C ARG A 62 -17.58 6.56 5.29
N GLU A 63 -16.89 5.94 4.32
CA GLU A 63 -15.74 5.07 4.59
C GLU A 63 -14.59 5.86 5.24
N LEU A 64 -14.23 7.01 4.66
CA LEU A 64 -13.20 7.89 5.21
C LEU A 64 -13.55 8.43 6.60
N ASP A 65 -14.81 8.82 6.83
CA ASP A 65 -15.28 9.26 8.13
C ASP A 65 -15.22 8.13 9.16
N LYS A 66 -15.58 6.92 8.77
CA LYS A 66 -15.48 5.73 9.64
C LYS A 66 -14.04 5.41 9.99
N MET A 67 -13.15 5.35 9.01
CA MET A 67 -11.72 5.14 9.24
C MET A 67 -11.13 6.21 10.16
N LYS A 68 -11.44 7.48 9.91
CA LYS A 68 -11.04 8.60 10.78
C LYS A 68 -11.53 8.44 12.21
N SER A 69 -12.78 8.00 12.40
CA SER A 69 -13.36 7.76 13.74
C SER A 69 -12.67 6.63 14.51
N LEU A 70 -12.00 5.72 13.81
CA LEU A 70 -11.17 4.67 14.38
C LEU A 70 -9.73 5.17 14.65
N GLY A 71 -9.37 6.34 14.09
CA GLY A 71 -8.04 6.94 14.15
C GLY A 71 -7.10 6.45 13.06
N ILE A 72 -7.61 5.76 12.04
CA ILE A 72 -6.86 5.38 10.84
C ILE A 72 -6.67 6.66 10.00
N ASP A 73 -5.43 7.00 9.68
CA ASP A 73 -5.06 8.20 8.91
C ASP A 73 -4.09 7.93 7.76
N ASN A 74 -3.76 6.66 7.52
CA ASN A 74 -2.89 6.22 6.43
C ASN A 74 -3.59 5.17 5.57
N LEU A 75 -3.70 5.43 4.27
CA LEU A 75 -4.35 4.53 3.33
C LEU A 75 -3.39 4.15 2.20
N ARG A 76 -3.27 2.86 1.93
CA ARG A 76 -2.53 2.35 0.78
C ARG A 76 -3.50 2.13 -0.38
N ILE A 77 -3.23 2.78 -1.52
CA ILE A 77 -4.17 2.97 -2.62
C ILE A 77 -3.54 2.57 -3.93
N LEU A 78 -4.28 1.79 -4.74
CA LEU A 78 -3.87 1.42 -6.09
C LEU A 78 -4.00 2.63 -7.03
N VAL A 79 -2.90 2.95 -7.72
CA VAL A 79 -2.88 3.87 -8.87
C VAL A 79 -2.34 3.12 -10.07
N GLY A 80 -3.18 2.33 -10.69
CA GLY A 80 -2.79 1.48 -11.81
C GLY A 80 -3.66 0.23 -11.80
N SER A 81 -4.54 0.15 -12.75
CA SER A 81 -5.22 -1.06 -13.15
C SER A 81 -5.12 -1.05 -14.66
N ASP A 82 -4.35 -1.99 -15.22
CA ASP A 82 -3.90 -1.94 -16.59
C ASP A 82 -4.57 -3.02 -17.44
N GLY A 83 -4.74 -2.70 -18.74
CA GLY A 83 -5.19 -3.63 -19.77
C GLY A 83 -6.70 -3.65 -19.99
N LYS A 84 -7.15 -4.58 -20.82
CA LYS A 84 -8.54 -4.67 -21.27
C LYS A 84 -9.49 -5.04 -20.14
N ARG A 85 -10.73 -4.56 -20.24
CA ARG A 85 -11.87 -4.95 -19.40
C ARG A 85 -12.36 -6.35 -19.74
N GLY A 86 -13.22 -6.94 -18.89
CA GLY A 86 -13.85 -8.23 -19.10
C GLY A 86 -12.98 -9.42 -18.68
N VAL A 87 -11.94 -9.22 -17.89
CA VAL A 87 -11.15 -10.30 -17.29
C VAL A 87 -11.66 -10.56 -15.88
N LYS A 88 -12.21 -11.73 -15.65
CA LYS A 88 -12.95 -12.11 -14.43
C LYS A 88 -12.20 -11.85 -13.13
N THR A 89 -10.89 -12.07 -13.12
CA THR A 89 -10.03 -11.95 -11.91
C THR A 89 -9.32 -10.62 -11.80
N LYS A 90 -9.65 -9.67 -12.69
CA LYS A 90 -8.97 -8.37 -12.74
C LYS A 90 -9.88 -7.23 -12.28
N VAL A 91 -9.28 -6.25 -11.62
CA VAL A 91 -9.96 -5.02 -11.21
C VAL A 91 -10.53 -4.27 -12.40
N GLU A 92 -11.79 -3.92 -12.33
CA GLU A 92 -12.52 -3.06 -13.27
C GLU A 92 -13.21 -1.91 -12.52
N PRO A 93 -13.35 -0.76 -13.19
CA PRO A 93 -12.80 -0.37 -14.50
C PRO A 93 -11.28 -0.18 -14.46
N THR A 94 -10.61 -0.32 -15.61
CA THR A 94 -9.17 -0.12 -15.71
C THR A 94 -8.81 1.35 -15.86
N LEU A 95 -7.67 1.75 -15.31
CA LEU A 95 -7.12 3.10 -15.44
C LEU A 95 -6.42 3.28 -16.79
N GLN A 96 -5.63 2.30 -17.22
CA GLN A 96 -4.86 2.33 -18.45
C GLN A 96 -5.25 1.16 -19.36
N GLU A 97 -6.09 1.39 -20.37
CA GLU A 97 -6.54 0.33 -21.30
C GLU A 97 -5.47 -0.03 -22.36
N ALA A 98 -4.66 0.94 -22.73
CA ALA A 98 -3.50 0.80 -23.62
C ALA A 98 -2.43 1.83 -23.21
N PRO A 99 -1.15 1.67 -23.61
CA PRO A 99 -0.10 2.61 -23.25
C PRO A 99 -0.45 4.06 -23.62
N GLY A 100 -0.46 4.95 -22.64
CA GLY A 100 -0.82 6.35 -22.81
C GLY A 100 -2.31 6.65 -22.96
N VAL A 101 -3.19 5.65 -22.89
CA VAL A 101 -4.65 5.82 -22.95
C VAL A 101 -5.23 5.62 -21.55
N TYR A 102 -5.51 6.74 -20.87
CA TYR A 102 -5.93 6.76 -19.49
C TYR A 102 -7.41 7.06 -19.31
N ASN A 103 -8.04 6.40 -18.35
CA ASN A 103 -9.42 6.63 -17.96
C ASN A 103 -9.52 7.89 -17.07
N ASP A 104 -9.89 9.02 -17.68
CA ASP A 104 -10.00 10.31 -17.00
C ASP A 104 -11.04 10.31 -15.85
N THR A 105 -12.03 9.44 -15.92
CA THR A 105 -13.05 9.28 -14.86
C THR A 105 -12.42 8.73 -13.58
N ILE A 106 -11.54 7.72 -13.69
CA ILE A 106 -10.83 7.16 -12.52
C ILE A 106 -9.80 8.16 -12.00
N LEU A 107 -9.09 8.86 -12.90
CA LEU A 107 -8.15 9.92 -12.51
C LEU A 107 -8.86 11.03 -11.74
N ALA A 108 -10.05 11.45 -12.18
CA ALA A 108 -10.88 12.39 -11.43
C ALA A 108 -11.33 11.82 -10.07
N GLY A 109 -11.57 10.51 -10.01
CA GLY A 109 -11.86 9.81 -8.76
C GLY A 109 -10.69 9.81 -7.78
N LEU A 110 -9.47 9.62 -8.25
CA LEU A 110 -8.25 9.74 -7.46
C LEU A 110 -8.07 11.18 -6.93
N ASP A 111 -8.26 12.19 -7.80
CA ASP A 111 -8.23 13.60 -7.41
C ASP A 111 -9.23 13.88 -6.29
N TYR A 112 -10.47 13.38 -6.42
CA TYR A 112 -11.52 13.55 -5.44
C TYR A 112 -11.19 12.85 -4.11
N LEU A 113 -10.66 11.64 -4.17
CA LEU A 113 -10.21 10.88 -3.01
C LEU A 113 -9.14 11.66 -2.23
N LEU A 114 -8.07 12.13 -2.89
CA LEU A 114 -6.98 12.88 -2.26
C LEU A 114 -7.50 14.17 -1.59
N MET A 115 -8.38 14.92 -2.28
CA MET A 115 -9.03 16.09 -1.69
C MET A 115 -9.84 15.73 -0.42
N GLN A 116 -10.58 14.62 -0.43
CA GLN A 116 -11.37 14.18 0.72
C GLN A 116 -10.49 13.65 1.87
N MET A 117 -9.34 13.06 1.55
CA MET A 117 -8.34 12.63 2.54
C MET A 117 -7.67 13.84 3.20
N GLU A 118 -7.28 14.86 2.42
CA GLU A 118 -6.71 16.11 2.95
C GLU A 118 -7.65 16.76 3.97
N LYS A 119 -8.93 16.90 3.65
CA LYS A 119 -9.98 17.46 4.56
C LYS A 119 -10.06 16.70 5.88
N ARG A 120 -9.63 15.45 5.92
CA ARG A 120 -9.63 14.59 7.11
C ARG A 120 -8.27 14.44 7.77
N ASN A 121 -7.25 15.15 7.27
CA ASN A 121 -5.86 15.02 7.69
C ASN A 121 -5.34 13.57 7.57
N MET A 122 -5.72 12.88 6.49
CA MET A 122 -5.27 11.53 6.14
C MET A 122 -4.22 11.62 5.03
N VAL A 123 -3.36 10.59 4.92
CA VAL A 123 -2.33 10.48 3.89
C VAL A 123 -2.44 9.19 3.11
N ALA A 124 -2.05 9.24 1.84
CA ALA A 124 -2.07 8.13 0.91
C ALA A 124 -0.65 7.62 0.60
N VAL A 125 -0.48 6.30 0.59
CA VAL A 125 0.61 5.61 -0.09
C VAL A 125 0.07 5.16 -1.44
N LEU A 126 0.62 5.68 -2.53
CA LEU A 126 0.14 5.45 -3.89
C LEU A 126 1.06 4.46 -4.61
N TYR A 127 0.59 3.22 -4.83
CA TYR A 127 1.38 2.24 -5.57
C TYR A 127 1.00 2.19 -7.06
N LEU A 128 2.05 2.14 -7.91
CA LEU A 128 1.99 2.49 -9.33
C LEU A 128 2.00 1.28 -10.27
N ASN A 129 2.39 0.11 -9.78
CA ASN A 129 2.52 -1.13 -10.56
C ASN A 129 2.06 -2.33 -9.72
N ASN A 130 2.03 -3.51 -10.31
CA ASN A 130 1.75 -4.76 -9.61
C ASN A 130 2.55 -5.90 -10.25
N SER A 131 3.10 -6.78 -9.44
CA SER A 131 3.70 -8.00 -9.97
C SER A 131 2.66 -9.09 -10.29
N TRP A 132 1.45 -8.96 -9.72
CA TRP A 132 0.35 -9.90 -9.88
C TRP A 132 -0.68 -9.43 -10.92
N GLU A 133 -1.44 -10.37 -11.46
CA GLU A 133 -2.36 -10.19 -12.58
C GLU A 133 -3.60 -9.34 -12.27
N TRP A 134 -4.02 -9.29 -11.00
CA TRP A 134 -5.33 -8.74 -10.63
C TRP A 134 -5.50 -7.23 -10.92
N SER A 135 -4.41 -6.52 -11.15
CA SER A 135 -4.48 -5.14 -11.66
C SER A 135 -3.66 -4.92 -12.94
N GLY A 136 -3.29 -5.97 -13.67
CA GLY A 136 -2.53 -5.92 -14.92
C GLY A 136 -1.03 -5.98 -14.72
N GLY A 137 -0.40 -4.86 -14.37
CA GLY A 137 0.99 -4.79 -13.94
C GLY A 137 2.01 -5.42 -14.88
N TYR A 138 2.92 -6.23 -14.34
CA TYR A 138 4.02 -6.85 -15.10
C TYR A 138 3.54 -7.58 -16.35
N GLY A 139 2.47 -8.37 -16.22
CA GLY A 139 1.88 -9.10 -17.35
C GLY A 139 1.46 -8.16 -18.46
N TYR A 140 0.75 -7.09 -18.10
CA TYR A 140 0.30 -6.08 -19.06
C TYR A 140 1.49 -5.39 -19.78
N TYR A 141 2.50 -4.92 -19.04
CA TYR A 141 3.64 -4.24 -19.66
C TYR A 141 4.44 -5.16 -20.57
N LEU A 142 4.59 -6.44 -20.23
CA LEU A 142 5.21 -7.44 -21.10
C LEU A 142 4.41 -7.69 -22.38
N GLU A 143 3.08 -7.78 -22.30
CA GLU A 143 2.20 -7.87 -23.49
C GLU A 143 2.39 -6.68 -24.40
N GLN A 144 2.36 -5.46 -23.86
CA GLN A 144 2.55 -4.23 -24.62
C GLN A 144 3.98 -4.08 -25.17
N ALA A 145 4.96 -4.69 -24.53
CA ALA A 145 6.32 -4.79 -25.04
C ALA A 145 6.47 -5.80 -26.20
N GLY A 146 5.44 -6.60 -26.49
CA GLY A 146 5.44 -7.60 -27.57
C GLY A 146 5.97 -8.98 -27.17
N MET A 147 6.02 -9.27 -25.85
CA MET A 147 6.51 -10.56 -25.32
C MET A 147 5.49 -11.71 -25.42
N GLY A 148 4.33 -11.46 -26.01
CA GLY A 148 3.22 -12.40 -26.11
C GLY A 148 2.14 -12.14 -25.04
N LYS A 149 1.05 -12.95 -25.09
CA LYS A 149 -0.06 -12.85 -24.13
C LYS A 149 0.39 -13.37 -22.76
N ALA A 150 0.11 -12.61 -21.69
CA ALA A 150 0.36 -13.06 -20.33
C ALA A 150 -0.59 -14.23 -19.97
N PRO A 151 -0.06 -15.30 -19.38
CA PRO A 151 -0.91 -16.37 -18.83
C PRO A 151 -1.82 -15.82 -17.73
N ARG A 152 -2.98 -16.44 -17.59
CA ARG A 152 -3.94 -16.11 -16.54
C ARG A 152 -3.91 -17.20 -15.47
N PRO A 153 -3.68 -16.86 -14.18
CA PRO A 153 -3.62 -17.87 -13.11
C PRO A 153 -4.88 -18.73 -12.98
N ASP A 154 -6.06 -18.17 -13.25
CA ASP A 154 -7.34 -18.89 -13.20
C ASP A 154 -7.55 -19.88 -14.38
N GLU A 155 -6.84 -19.68 -15.50
CA GLU A 155 -6.91 -20.57 -16.69
C GLU A 155 -5.64 -21.42 -16.83
N ASP A 156 -4.46 -20.82 -16.65
CA ASP A 156 -3.15 -21.41 -16.98
C ASP A 156 -2.35 -21.82 -15.72
N GLY A 157 -2.80 -21.39 -14.54
CA GLY A 157 -2.13 -21.62 -13.26
C GLY A 157 -1.02 -20.61 -12.94
N TYR A 158 -0.76 -20.40 -11.64
CA TYR A 158 0.30 -19.48 -11.16
C TYR A 158 1.71 -19.81 -11.67
N PRO A 159 2.15 -21.11 -11.81
CA PRO A 159 3.48 -21.37 -12.35
C PRO A 159 3.72 -20.83 -13.76
N ALA A 160 2.72 -20.93 -14.65
CA ALA A 160 2.81 -20.39 -16.01
C ALA A 160 2.90 -18.85 -15.99
N PHE A 161 2.07 -18.21 -15.17
CA PHE A 161 2.09 -16.77 -14.95
C PHE A 161 3.45 -16.30 -14.40
N MET A 162 3.94 -16.89 -13.31
CA MET A 162 5.21 -16.50 -12.68
C MET A 162 6.40 -16.65 -13.63
N ASN A 163 6.46 -17.74 -14.41
CA ASN A 163 7.49 -17.93 -15.43
C ASN A 163 7.44 -16.87 -16.52
N PHE A 164 6.26 -16.38 -16.87
CA PHE A 164 6.12 -15.31 -17.85
C PHE A 164 6.56 -13.96 -17.29
N VAL A 165 6.07 -13.58 -16.11
CA VAL A 165 6.34 -12.27 -15.51
C VAL A 165 7.76 -12.11 -14.97
N ALA A 166 8.49 -13.20 -14.71
CA ALA A 166 9.92 -13.17 -14.41
C ALA A 166 10.75 -12.43 -15.47
N LYS A 167 10.27 -12.40 -16.73
CA LYS A 167 10.90 -11.68 -17.83
C LYS A 167 10.86 -10.16 -17.65
N TYR A 168 9.97 -9.66 -16.79
CA TYR A 168 9.81 -8.23 -16.58
C TYR A 168 11.09 -7.58 -16.09
N ALA A 169 11.81 -8.23 -15.16
CA ALA A 169 13.04 -7.69 -14.57
C ALA A 169 14.10 -7.23 -15.59
N SER A 170 14.14 -7.84 -16.79
CA SER A 170 15.11 -7.53 -17.85
C SER A 170 14.47 -6.99 -19.14
N CYS A 171 13.18 -6.65 -19.13
CA CYS A 171 12.48 -6.14 -20.32
C CYS A 171 12.48 -4.62 -20.37
N GLU A 172 13.53 -4.00 -20.92
CA GLU A 172 13.68 -2.54 -21.02
C GLU A 172 12.46 -1.85 -21.65
N LYS A 173 11.87 -2.45 -22.70
CA LYS A 173 10.69 -1.89 -23.34
C LYS A 173 9.47 -1.84 -22.40
N ALA A 174 9.29 -2.86 -21.56
CA ALA A 174 8.24 -2.86 -20.54
C ALA A 174 8.51 -1.78 -19.47
N HIS A 175 9.78 -1.61 -19.08
CA HIS A 175 10.17 -0.55 -18.15
C HIS A 175 9.89 0.84 -18.72
N GLN A 176 10.21 1.12 -19.99
CA GLN A 176 9.93 2.42 -20.59
C GLN A 176 8.42 2.75 -20.61
N LEU A 177 7.57 1.78 -20.92
CA LEU A 177 6.11 1.96 -20.86
C LEU A 177 5.63 2.29 -19.44
N PHE A 178 6.20 1.61 -18.44
CA PHE A 178 5.94 1.92 -17.03
C PHE A 178 6.47 3.32 -16.65
N TYR A 179 7.67 3.69 -17.08
CA TYR A 179 8.25 5.00 -16.78
C TYR A 179 7.44 6.16 -17.41
N ASP A 180 6.86 5.96 -18.58
CA ASP A 180 5.96 6.95 -19.19
C ASP A 180 4.68 7.13 -18.37
N TYR A 181 4.12 6.04 -17.85
CA TYR A 181 3.01 6.08 -16.92
C TYR A 181 3.37 6.79 -15.60
N VAL A 182 4.53 6.50 -15.03
CA VAL A 182 5.05 7.17 -13.81
C VAL A 182 5.14 8.68 -14.01
N ARG A 183 5.72 9.13 -15.15
CA ARG A 183 5.82 10.56 -15.48
C ARG A 183 4.45 11.21 -15.57
N PHE A 184 3.50 10.52 -16.20
CA PHE A 184 2.13 11.02 -16.33
C PHE A 184 1.43 11.21 -14.98
N ILE A 185 1.49 10.19 -14.10
CA ILE A 185 0.82 10.26 -12.79
C ILE A 185 1.47 11.29 -11.87
N ILE A 186 2.80 11.29 -11.74
CA ILE A 186 3.51 12.23 -10.85
C ILE A 186 3.35 13.68 -11.34
N GLY A 187 3.31 13.88 -12.67
CA GLY A 187 3.10 15.19 -13.28
C GLY A 187 1.68 15.74 -13.19
N ARG A 188 0.73 14.98 -12.63
CA ARG A 188 -0.69 15.35 -12.57
C ARG A 188 -0.94 16.57 -11.68
N THR A 189 -1.92 17.38 -12.10
CA THR A 189 -2.54 18.43 -11.26
C THR A 189 -3.94 17.98 -10.86
N ASN A 190 -4.23 17.99 -9.58
CA ASN A 190 -5.53 17.63 -9.02
C ASN A 190 -6.62 18.58 -9.53
N ARG A 191 -7.65 18.05 -10.14
CA ARG A 191 -8.77 18.78 -10.75
C ARG A 191 -9.56 19.64 -9.77
N TYR A 192 -9.67 19.21 -8.52
CA TYR A 192 -10.50 19.86 -7.50
C TYR A 192 -9.72 20.86 -6.63
N THR A 193 -8.46 20.57 -6.34
CA THR A 193 -7.61 21.44 -5.50
C THR A 193 -6.72 22.35 -6.33
N HIS A 194 -6.57 22.11 -7.63
CA HIS A 194 -5.64 22.78 -8.55
C HIS A 194 -4.18 22.72 -8.10
N ARG A 195 -3.85 21.78 -7.21
CA ARG A 195 -2.49 21.51 -6.72
C ARG A 195 -1.87 20.40 -7.55
N ARG A 196 -0.59 20.54 -7.89
CA ARG A 196 0.17 19.44 -8.49
C ARG A 196 0.31 18.32 -7.47
N TYR A 197 0.33 17.06 -7.91
CA TYR A 197 0.51 15.93 -7.00
C TYR A 197 1.82 16.01 -6.22
N VAL A 198 2.91 16.47 -6.85
CA VAL A 198 4.21 16.68 -6.18
C VAL A 198 4.17 17.75 -5.06
N ASP A 199 3.12 18.55 -4.98
CA ASP A 199 2.92 19.57 -3.96
C ASP A 199 1.78 19.19 -2.99
N ASP A 200 1.19 18.00 -3.09
CA ASP A 200 0.01 17.60 -2.31
C ASP A 200 0.39 16.84 -1.02
N PRO A 201 0.25 17.45 0.17
CA PRO A 201 0.61 16.81 1.43
C PRO A 201 -0.33 15.65 1.83
N ALA A 202 -1.44 15.44 1.12
CA ALA A 202 -2.26 14.24 1.29
C ALA A 202 -1.60 12.99 0.70
N ILE A 203 -0.56 13.14 -0.13
CA ILE A 203 0.28 12.03 -0.58
C ILE A 203 1.44 11.90 0.42
N MET A 204 1.63 10.72 0.99
CA MET A 204 2.78 10.40 1.83
C MET A 204 3.94 9.88 0.98
N SER A 205 3.64 8.95 0.09
CA SER A 205 4.65 8.18 -0.62
C SER A 205 4.19 7.75 -2.01
N TRP A 206 5.13 7.77 -2.93
CA TRP A 206 5.08 7.00 -4.16
C TRP A 206 5.66 5.62 -3.88
N GLN A 207 4.94 4.59 -4.28
CA GLN A 207 5.38 3.21 -4.16
C GLN A 207 5.52 2.60 -5.53
N ILE A 208 6.67 1.96 -5.82
CA ILE A 208 6.99 1.45 -7.16
C ILE A 208 5.94 0.45 -7.61
N GLY A 209 5.53 -0.46 -6.72
CA GLY A 209 4.47 -1.41 -7.07
C GLY A 209 3.90 -2.16 -5.88
N ASN A 210 2.88 -2.96 -6.16
CA ASN A 210 2.40 -3.98 -5.24
C ASN A 210 3.27 -5.23 -5.41
N GLU A 211 3.96 -5.61 -4.34
CA GLU A 211 4.76 -6.82 -4.26
C GLU A 211 5.74 -7.03 -5.43
N PRO A 212 6.59 -6.03 -5.78
CA PRO A 212 7.61 -6.26 -6.78
C PRO A 212 8.45 -7.48 -6.44
N ARG A 213 8.58 -8.40 -7.41
CA ARG A 213 9.24 -9.69 -7.22
C ARG A 213 10.09 -10.05 -8.44
N ALA A 214 11.22 -10.71 -8.17
CA ALA A 214 12.10 -11.20 -9.25
C ALA A 214 11.54 -12.45 -9.94
N PHE A 215 10.78 -13.29 -9.22
CA PHE A 215 10.23 -14.59 -9.64
C PHE A 215 11.28 -15.65 -10.02
N SER A 216 12.56 -15.34 -9.96
CA SER A 216 13.66 -16.32 -10.03
C SER A 216 14.94 -15.71 -9.45
N LYS A 217 15.85 -16.57 -8.99
CA LYS A 217 17.16 -16.13 -8.47
C LYS A 217 18.04 -15.51 -9.55
N GLU A 218 17.93 -16.01 -10.77
CA GLU A 218 18.67 -15.53 -11.94
C GLU A 218 18.26 -14.10 -12.31
N ALA A 219 17.02 -13.73 -12.05
CA ALA A 219 16.50 -12.39 -12.32
C ALA A 219 16.88 -11.34 -11.25
N LEU A 220 17.38 -11.74 -10.07
CA LEU A 220 17.66 -10.81 -8.97
C LEU A 220 18.56 -9.62 -9.37
N PRO A 221 19.69 -9.78 -10.11
CA PRO A 221 20.50 -8.62 -10.48
C PRO A 221 19.76 -7.62 -11.37
N ALA A 222 18.97 -8.09 -12.33
CA ALA A 222 18.17 -7.23 -13.21
C ALA A 222 17.02 -6.57 -12.45
N PHE A 223 16.42 -7.29 -11.51
CA PHE A 223 15.38 -6.79 -10.61
C PHE A 223 15.87 -5.65 -9.70
N GLU A 224 17.04 -5.84 -9.05
CA GLU A 224 17.68 -4.78 -8.25
C GLU A 224 17.97 -3.54 -9.11
N HIS A 225 18.50 -3.74 -10.32
CA HIS A 225 18.80 -2.64 -11.25
C HIS A 225 17.53 -1.87 -11.64
N TRP A 226 16.47 -2.58 -12.06
CA TRP A 226 15.19 -1.95 -12.40
C TRP A 226 14.59 -1.14 -11.24
N LEU A 227 14.63 -1.66 -10.01
CA LEU A 227 14.12 -0.93 -8.84
C LEU A 227 14.92 0.34 -8.56
N ALA A 228 16.24 0.30 -8.73
CA ALA A 228 17.11 1.47 -8.59
C ALA A 228 16.82 2.53 -9.67
N GLU A 229 16.58 2.12 -10.93
CA GLU A 229 16.17 3.05 -12.00
C GLU A 229 14.79 3.66 -11.73
N ALA A 230 13.81 2.84 -11.34
CA ALA A 230 12.46 3.31 -11.04
C ALA A 230 12.44 4.31 -9.86
N SER A 231 13.15 4.01 -8.78
CA SER A 231 13.26 4.92 -7.63
C SER A 231 13.99 6.22 -8.00
N SER A 232 15.03 6.14 -8.82
CA SER A 232 15.76 7.30 -9.34
C SER A 232 14.88 8.19 -10.22
N LEU A 233 14.09 7.60 -11.11
CA LEU A 233 13.13 8.33 -11.93
C LEU A 233 12.10 9.06 -11.06
N ILE A 234 11.46 8.36 -10.12
CA ILE A 234 10.46 8.98 -9.22
C ILE A 234 11.09 10.14 -8.44
N ARG A 235 12.30 9.95 -7.90
CA ARG A 235 13.01 11.00 -7.16
C ARG A 235 13.37 12.20 -8.03
N SER A 236 13.66 12.01 -9.31
CA SER A 236 13.93 13.09 -10.26
C SER A 236 12.69 13.93 -10.58
N LEU A 237 11.50 13.34 -10.45
CA LEU A 237 10.22 14.00 -10.70
C LEU A 237 9.65 14.65 -9.44
N ASP A 238 9.96 14.09 -8.27
CA ASP A 238 9.39 14.50 -6.98
C ASP A 238 10.43 14.42 -5.86
N SER A 239 10.77 15.58 -5.31
CA SER A 239 11.68 15.73 -4.16
C SER A 239 10.93 15.85 -2.81
N ASN A 240 9.61 15.95 -2.83
CA ASN A 240 8.81 16.21 -1.64
C ASN A 240 8.32 14.93 -0.94
N HIS A 241 7.87 13.95 -1.70
CA HIS A 241 7.28 12.74 -1.14
C HIS A 241 8.30 11.65 -0.88
N LEU A 242 7.92 10.74 0.00
CA LEU A 242 8.69 9.53 0.26
C LEU A 242 8.56 8.55 -0.91
N ILE A 243 9.53 7.66 -1.03
CA ILE A 243 9.56 6.59 -2.03
C ILE A 243 9.77 5.27 -1.30
N SER A 244 8.98 4.26 -1.66
CA SER A 244 9.15 2.89 -1.21
C SER A 244 8.97 1.89 -2.34
N ILE A 245 9.43 0.67 -2.11
CA ILE A 245 9.38 -0.41 -3.10
C ILE A 245 7.97 -1.03 -3.15
N GLY A 246 7.35 -1.30 -1.99
CA GLY A 246 6.14 -2.10 -1.84
C GLY A 246 6.41 -3.60 -1.80
N SER A 247 7.60 -3.98 -1.34
CA SER A 247 8.08 -5.36 -1.31
C SER A 247 7.45 -6.17 -0.18
N GLU A 248 7.29 -7.48 -0.40
CA GLU A 248 6.96 -8.47 0.64
C GLU A 248 8.10 -8.64 1.66
N GLY A 249 9.28 -8.10 1.39
CA GLY A 249 10.49 -8.36 2.15
C GLY A 249 11.42 -9.36 1.43
N SER A 250 12.11 -10.19 2.19
CA SER A 250 13.01 -11.23 1.63
C SER A 250 12.26 -12.23 0.74
N TRP A 251 10.96 -12.46 0.99
CA TRP A 251 10.13 -13.33 0.16
C TRP A 251 10.06 -12.83 -1.29
N GLY A 252 9.89 -11.52 -1.51
CA GLY A 252 9.93 -10.89 -2.84
C GLY A 252 11.32 -10.92 -3.51
N CYS A 253 12.37 -11.21 -2.74
CA CYS A 253 13.76 -11.36 -3.18
C CYS A 253 14.21 -12.84 -3.19
N GLU A 254 13.33 -13.78 -3.48
CA GLU A 254 13.63 -15.23 -3.53
C GLU A 254 14.28 -15.75 -2.23
N ASN A 255 13.83 -15.21 -1.08
CA ASN A 255 14.37 -15.45 0.27
C ASN A 255 15.82 -14.96 0.49
N ASP A 256 16.32 -14.06 -0.36
CA ASP A 256 17.62 -13.41 -0.17
C ASP A 256 17.49 -12.11 0.63
N ILE A 257 17.74 -12.18 1.94
CA ILE A 257 17.70 -11.01 2.83
C ILE A 257 18.79 -9.98 2.48
N ALA A 258 19.92 -10.38 1.88
CA ALA A 258 20.95 -9.47 1.47
C ALA A 258 20.54 -8.67 0.22
N CYS A 259 19.81 -9.28 -0.72
CA CYS A 259 19.16 -8.58 -1.82
C CYS A 259 18.16 -7.55 -1.30
N TYR A 260 17.28 -7.95 -0.38
CA TYR A 260 16.33 -7.02 0.27
C TYR A 260 17.05 -5.83 0.93
N GLU A 261 18.15 -6.08 1.66
CA GLU A 261 18.95 -5.03 2.26
C GLU A 261 19.52 -4.05 1.22
N ARG A 262 20.09 -4.56 0.11
CA ARG A 262 20.64 -3.70 -0.96
C ARG A 262 19.56 -2.83 -1.60
N ILE A 263 18.39 -3.40 -1.89
CA ILE A 263 17.24 -2.67 -2.46
C ILE A 263 16.77 -1.57 -1.50
N CYS A 264 16.60 -1.91 -0.22
CA CYS A 264 16.16 -0.94 0.79
C CYS A 264 17.24 0.12 1.09
N ALA A 265 18.52 -0.19 0.93
CA ALA A 265 19.63 0.73 1.14
C ALA A 265 19.77 1.79 0.02
N ASP A 266 19.11 1.61 -1.14
CA ASP A 266 19.16 2.59 -2.23
C ASP A 266 18.85 4.00 -1.70
N LYS A 267 19.63 4.99 -2.16
CA LYS A 267 19.54 6.38 -1.66
C LYS A 267 18.20 7.07 -1.94
N ASN A 268 17.45 6.62 -2.94
CA ASN A 268 16.16 7.17 -3.32
C ASN A 268 15.00 6.51 -2.57
N VAL A 269 15.20 5.35 -1.96
CA VAL A 269 14.21 4.64 -1.15
C VAL A 269 14.25 5.17 0.28
N ASP A 270 13.13 5.64 0.81
CA ASP A 270 13.08 6.31 2.11
C ASP A 270 12.74 5.36 3.26
N TYR A 271 11.98 4.30 3.01
CA TYR A 271 11.58 3.32 4.02
C TYR A 271 11.38 1.93 3.43
N CYS A 272 11.44 0.93 4.29
CA CYS A 272 11.35 -0.48 3.97
C CYS A 272 9.91 -0.98 4.13
N ASN A 273 9.55 -1.98 3.33
CA ASN A 273 8.24 -2.62 3.37
C ASN A 273 8.37 -4.12 3.62
N ILE A 274 7.38 -4.69 4.30
CA ILE A 274 7.13 -6.13 4.37
C ILE A 274 5.65 -6.42 4.24
N HIS A 275 5.31 -7.57 3.68
CA HIS A 275 3.95 -8.14 3.66
C HIS A 275 3.99 -9.51 4.31
N LEU A 276 2.91 -9.91 4.98
CA LEU A 276 2.83 -11.17 5.70
C LEU A 276 1.45 -11.80 5.56
N TRP A 277 1.43 -12.99 4.97
CA TRP A 277 0.22 -13.73 4.64
C TRP A 277 0.29 -15.15 5.22
N PRO A 278 -0.02 -15.37 6.52
CA PRO A 278 0.14 -16.68 7.16
C PRO A 278 -0.58 -17.81 6.45
N TYR A 279 -1.80 -17.59 5.95
CA TYR A 279 -2.55 -18.59 5.20
C TYR A 279 -1.87 -18.89 3.85
N ASN A 280 -1.54 -17.87 3.07
CA ASN A 280 -0.91 -18.01 1.74
C ASN A 280 0.49 -18.63 1.83
N TRP A 281 1.19 -18.41 2.94
CA TRP A 281 2.52 -18.97 3.20
C TRP A 281 2.48 -20.31 3.94
N SER A 282 1.30 -20.92 4.04
CA SER A 282 1.08 -22.23 4.67
C SER A 282 1.48 -22.29 6.16
N TRP A 283 1.44 -21.14 6.86
CA TRP A 283 1.62 -21.09 8.31
C TRP A 283 0.31 -21.32 9.08
N ALA A 284 -0.82 -21.22 8.38
CA ALA A 284 -2.15 -21.55 8.89
C ALA A 284 -2.90 -22.40 7.86
N ARG A 285 -3.58 -23.42 8.33
CA ARG A 285 -4.44 -24.28 7.52
C ARG A 285 -5.87 -23.73 7.50
N GLN A 286 -6.55 -23.92 6.37
CA GLN A 286 -7.91 -23.42 6.14
C GLN A 286 -8.89 -23.81 7.27
N ASP A 287 -8.85 -25.08 7.69
CA ASP A 287 -9.78 -25.62 8.68
C ASP A 287 -9.30 -25.47 10.13
N HIS A 288 -8.12 -24.85 10.36
CA HIS A 288 -7.47 -24.76 11.66
C HIS A 288 -6.93 -23.35 11.96
N LEU A 289 -7.58 -22.31 11.45
CA LEU A 289 -7.09 -20.93 11.55
C LEU A 289 -6.88 -20.48 13.02
N VAL A 290 -7.76 -20.86 13.93
CA VAL A 290 -7.65 -20.50 15.35
C VAL A 290 -6.56 -21.34 16.04
N GLU A 291 -6.47 -22.61 15.76
CA GLU A 291 -5.48 -23.54 16.32
C GLU A 291 -4.06 -23.19 15.85
N ASP A 292 -3.91 -22.80 14.58
CA ASP A 292 -2.62 -22.48 13.98
C ASP A 292 -2.15 -21.03 14.28
N LEU A 293 -2.92 -20.25 15.04
CA LEU A 293 -2.60 -18.86 15.37
C LEU A 293 -1.22 -18.73 16.04
N GLY A 294 -0.89 -19.67 16.95
CA GLY A 294 0.40 -19.66 17.65
C GLY A 294 1.60 -19.81 16.72
N VAL A 295 1.49 -20.71 15.74
CA VAL A 295 2.52 -20.93 14.70
C VAL A 295 2.63 -19.70 13.81
N SER A 296 1.49 -19.17 13.36
CA SER A 296 1.43 -17.95 12.54
C SER A 296 2.10 -16.77 13.23
N CYS A 297 1.82 -16.54 14.53
CA CYS A 297 2.43 -15.48 15.32
C CYS A 297 3.95 -15.66 15.49
N LYS A 298 4.41 -16.89 15.75
CA LYS A 298 5.84 -17.19 15.89
C LYS A 298 6.59 -16.87 14.60
N ASN A 299 6.14 -17.41 13.46
CA ASN A 299 6.77 -17.22 12.17
C ASN A 299 6.74 -15.73 11.76
N THR A 300 5.63 -15.04 12.00
CA THR A 300 5.49 -13.59 11.80
C THR A 300 6.55 -12.82 12.57
N LYS A 301 6.78 -13.14 13.85
CA LYS A 301 7.79 -12.47 14.65
C LYS A 301 9.20 -12.69 14.11
N GLU A 302 9.53 -13.94 13.77
CA GLU A 302 10.84 -14.29 13.22
C GLU A 302 11.13 -13.50 11.92
N TYR A 303 10.14 -13.41 11.03
CA TYR A 303 10.24 -12.64 9.81
C TYR A 303 10.43 -11.13 10.07
N ILE A 304 9.62 -10.56 10.94
CA ILE A 304 9.72 -9.15 11.34
C ILE A 304 11.09 -8.85 11.96
N ASP A 305 11.59 -9.70 12.86
CA ASP A 305 12.86 -9.49 13.55
C ASP A 305 14.04 -9.46 12.57
N GLN A 306 14.05 -10.33 11.53
CA GLN A 306 15.05 -10.31 10.47
C GLN A 306 15.06 -8.98 9.71
N HIS A 307 13.88 -8.47 9.35
CA HIS A 307 13.76 -7.24 8.57
C HIS A 307 14.02 -5.99 9.41
N LEU A 308 13.66 -6.00 10.70
CA LEU A 308 14.05 -4.94 11.65
C LEU A 308 15.57 -4.87 11.85
N ALA A 309 16.26 -6.01 11.84
CA ALA A 309 17.73 -6.02 11.89
C ALA A 309 18.35 -5.34 10.66
N VAL A 310 17.77 -5.52 9.46
CA VAL A 310 18.15 -4.78 8.25
C VAL A 310 17.91 -3.28 8.45
N CYS A 311 16.70 -2.90 8.84
CA CYS A 311 16.31 -1.50 9.01
C CYS A 311 17.20 -0.77 10.03
N ALA A 312 17.63 -1.45 11.10
CA ALA A 312 18.55 -0.90 12.10
C ALA A 312 19.95 -0.63 11.50
N ARG A 313 20.45 -1.50 10.62
CA ARG A 313 21.75 -1.30 9.94
C ARG A 313 21.71 -0.13 8.97
N ILE A 314 20.65 -0.04 8.16
CA ILE A 314 20.52 1.00 7.13
C ILE A 314 19.84 2.29 7.64
N LYS A 315 19.35 2.29 8.89
CA LYS A 315 18.67 3.41 9.58
C LYS A 315 17.47 3.95 8.80
N LYS A 316 16.57 3.05 8.38
CA LYS A 316 15.32 3.39 7.69
C LYS A 316 14.12 2.81 8.41
N PRO A 317 12.94 3.49 8.37
CA PRO A 317 11.71 2.96 8.95
C PRO A 317 11.28 1.66 8.26
N LEU A 318 10.66 0.74 9.01
CA LEU A 318 9.96 -0.43 8.50
C LEU A 318 8.45 -0.21 8.58
N VAL A 319 7.73 -0.56 7.53
CA VAL A 319 6.27 -0.62 7.51
C VAL A 319 5.82 -2.01 7.06
N MET A 320 4.91 -2.62 7.82
CA MET A 320 4.20 -3.82 7.40
C MET A 320 2.94 -3.40 6.63
N GLU A 321 3.08 -3.27 5.31
CA GLU A 321 2.04 -2.64 4.47
C GLU A 321 0.90 -3.57 4.08
N GLU A 322 1.12 -4.88 4.21
CA GLU A 322 0.06 -5.87 4.09
C GLU A 322 0.22 -6.94 5.14
N PHE A 323 -0.86 -7.26 5.76
CA PHE A 323 -1.08 -8.48 6.52
C PHE A 323 -2.57 -8.74 6.64
N GLY A 324 -2.93 -9.99 6.60
CA GLY A 324 -4.30 -10.43 6.73
C GLY A 324 -4.39 -11.78 7.44
N TYR A 325 -5.59 -12.09 7.86
CA TYR A 325 -5.93 -13.41 8.41
C TYR A 325 -7.38 -13.72 8.05
N PRO A 326 -7.66 -14.88 7.41
CA PRO A 326 -9.02 -15.22 7.01
C PRO A 326 -9.99 -15.27 8.19
N ARG A 327 -11.28 -15.14 7.91
CA ARG A 327 -12.33 -15.37 8.90
C ARG A 327 -12.33 -16.81 9.36
N ASP A 328 -12.72 -17.04 10.62
CA ASP A 328 -12.83 -18.38 11.18
C ASP A 328 -13.75 -19.25 10.31
N GLY A 329 -13.36 -20.52 10.15
CA GLY A 329 -14.07 -21.46 9.28
C GLY A 329 -14.02 -21.06 7.79
N PHE A 330 -13.09 -20.19 7.39
CA PHE A 330 -12.93 -19.69 6.02
C PHE A 330 -14.23 -19.07 5.45
N SER A 331 -14.96 -18.38 6.32
CA SER A 331 -16.23 -17.72 5.97
C SER A 331 -16.01 -16.43 5.19
N PHE A 332 -16.93 -16.12 4.28
CA PHE A 332 -16.95 -14.86 3.51
C PHE A 332 -18.01 -13.89 4.05
N THR A 333 -18.85 -14.32 5.00
CA THR A 333 -20.00 -13.56 5.47
C THR A 333 -19.59 -12.42 6.41
N PRO A 334 -19.89 -11.14 6.09
CA PRO A 334 -19.64 -10.02 7.00
C PRO A 334 -20.32 -10.21 8.37
N GLY A 335 -19.53 -10.07 9.45
CA GLY A 335 -20.00 -10.26 10.83
C GLY A 335 -19.94 -11.72 11.32
N SER A 336 -19.49 -12.68 10.51
CA SER A 336 -19.12 -14.02 11.01
C SER A 336 -17.89 -13.94 11.94
N SER A 337 -17.60 -15.05 12.65
CA SER A 337 -16.51 -15.10 13.63
C SER A 337 -15.15 -14.67 13.05
N THR A 338 -14.37 -13.94 13.84
CA THR A 338 -13.03 -13.44 13.52
C THR A 338 -12.03 -13.64 14.67
N VAL A 339 -12.19 -14.70 15.47
CA VAL A 339 -11.34 -14.96 16.67
C VAL A 339 -9.87 -15.09 16.29
N GLY A 340 -9.58 -15.88 15.24
CA GLY A 340 -8.22 -16.04 14.71
C GLY A 340 -7.65 -14.71 14.20
N ARG A 341 -8.41 -13.99 13.38
CA ARG A 341 -8.04 -12.66 12.86
C ARG A 341 -7.78 -11.66 13.99
N ASP A 342 -8.67 -11.55 14.94
CA ASP A 342 -8.57 -10.59 16.04
C ASP A 342 -7.32 -10.86 16.89
N GLY A 343 -7.02 -12.15 17.15
CA GLY A 343 -5.80 -12.57 17.83
C GLY A 343 -4.55 -12.23 17.03
N TYR A 344 -4.53 -12.51 15.73
CA TYR A 344 -3.42 -12.20 14.85
C TYR A 344 -3.19 -10.68 14.73
N TYR A 345 -4.25 -9.90 14.51
CA TYR A 345 -4.17 -8.44 14.45
C TYR A 345 -3.67 -7.84 15.76
N GLN A 346 -4.18 -8.30 16.90
CA GLN A 346 -3.71 -7.84 18.21
C GLN A 346 -2.21 -8.12 18.39
N TYR A 347 -1.75 -9.29 17.94
CA TYR A 347 -0.33 -9.67 18.01
C TYR A 347 0.54 -8.77 17.14
N VAL A 348 0.20 -8.60 15.85
CA VAL A 348 0.95 -7.75 14.92
C VAL A 348 1.00 -6.31 15.41
N PHE A 349 -0.15 -5.72 15.75
CA PHE A 349 -0.21 -4.36 16.29
C PHE A 349 0.62 -4.21 17.56
N GLY A 350 0.64 -5.25 18.40
CA GLY A 350 1.47 -5.30 19.61
C GLY A 350 2.95 -5.18 19.27
N LEU A 351 3.43 -5.95 18.28
CA LEU A 351 4.85 -5.90 17.84
C LEU A 351 5.23 -4.51 17.31
N VAL A 352 4.35 -3.87 16.53
CA VAL A 352 4.58 -2.49 16.03
C VAL A 352 4.70 -1.52 17.20
N ALA A 353 3.72 -1.53 18.11
CA ALA A 353 3.68 -0.59 19.23
C ALA A 353 4.84 -0.81 20.21
N ASP A 354 5.15 -2.07 20.57
CA ASP A 354 6.25 -2.42 21.48
C ASP A 354 7.61 -1.96 20.95
N ASN A 355 7.82 -2.08 19.62
CA ASN A 355 9.03 -1.62 18.96
C ASN A 355 9.10 -0.08 18.93
N ALA A 356 8.01 0.58 18.55
CA ALA A 356 7.92 2.04 18.49
C ALA A 356 8.09 2.69 19.89
N GLU A 357 7.50 2.12 20.95
CA GLU A 357 7.66 2.60 22.33
C GLU A 357 9.11 2.54 22.82
N LYS A 358 9.91 1.64 22.26
CA LYS A 358 11.35 1.49 22.55
C LYS A 358 12.23 2.37 21.63
N GLY A 359 11.63 3.18 20.75
CA GLY A 359 12.36 3.99 19.76
C GLY A 359 12.96 3.16 18.62
N GLY A 360 12.39 2.01 18.32
CA GLY A 360 12.83 1.17 17.19
C GLY A 360 12.26 1.61 15.84
N TYR A 361 12.65 0.92 14.79
CA TYR A 361 12.37 1.31 13.40
C TYR A 361 11.01 0.85 12.86
N PHE A 362 10.19 0.11 13.61
CA PHE A 362 8.88 -0.34 13.18
C PHE A 362 7.87 0.83 13.28
N ALA A 363 7.66 1.52 12.15
CA ALA A 363 6.99 2.81 12.13
C ALA A 363 5.47 2.73 11.91
N GLY A 364 4.96 1.65 11.36
CA GLY A 364 3.53 1.52 11.10
C GLY A 364 3.14 0.22 10.41
N CYS A 365 1.84 0.05 10.22
CA CYS A 365 1.29 -1.08 9.47
C CYS A 365 -0.04 -0.73 8.81
N ASN A 366 -0.35 -1.42 7.69
CA ASN A 366 -1.62 -1.34 6.98
C ASN A 366 -2.22 -2.75 6.87
N PHE A 367 -3.32 -3.01 7.54
CA PHE A 367 -3.99 -4.31 7.39
C PHE A 367 -4.68 -4.43 6.02
N TRP A 368 -4.78 -5.65 5.53
CA TRP A 368 -5.53 -6.00 4.34
C TRP A 368 -6.87 -6.57 4.73
N GLY A 369 -7.99 -5.98 4.32
CA GLY A 369 -8.15 -4.73 3.62
C GLY A 369 -9.45 -4.10 4.13
N TRP A 370 -9.72 -2.86 3.80
CA TRP A 370 -10.93 -2.20 4.26
C TRP A 370 -12.16 -2.61 3.44
N GLY A 371 -13.07 -3.37 4.02
CA GLY A 371 -14.37 -3.71 3.44
C GLY A 371 -15.45 -2.67 3.81
N GLY A 372 -15.33 -2.10 5.01
CA GLY A 372 -16.17 -0.99 5.45
C GLY A 372 -17.67 -1.28 5.41
N PHE A 373 -18.40 -0.44 4.69
CA PHE A 373 -19.86 -0.55 4.50
C PHE A 373 -20.24 -1.42 3.29
N ALA A 374 -19.30 -2.02 2.59
CA ALA A 374 -19.59 -2.90 1.46
C ALA A 374 -20.52 -4.06 1.84
N GLN A 375 -21.31 -4.46 0.88
CA GLN A 375 -22.18 -5.64 0.97
C GLN A 375 -21.84 -6.56 -0.21
N PRO A 376 -20.92 -7.52 -0.03
CA PRO A 376 -20.58 -8.45 -1.11
C PRO A 376 -21.82 -9.27 -1.48
N MET A 377 -22.14 -9.31 -2.78
CA MET A 377 -23.28 -10.04 -3.31
C MET A 377 -22.90 -11.44 -3.83
N HIS A 378 -21.66 -11.57 -4.29
CA HIS A 378 -21.12 -12.80 -4.83
C HIS A 378 -19.80 -13.15 -4.15
N GLU A 379 -19.45 -14.43 -4.08
CA GLU A 379 -18.14 -14.87 -3.61
C GLU A 379 -17.03 -14.41 -4.55
N GLN A 380 -17.23 -14.56 -5.86
CA GLN A 380 -16.37 -13.98 -6.89
C GLN A 380 -16.97 -12.64 -7.31
N TRP A 381 -16.20 -11.56 -7.20
CA TRP A 381 -16.63 -10.22 -7.60
C TRP A 381 -17.14 -10.17 -9.05
N GLN A 382 -18.22 -9.45 -9.27
CA GLN A 382 -18.82 -9.22 -10.58
C GLN A 382 -19.04 -7.71 -10.78
N VAL A 383 -19.07 -7.30 -12.06
CA VAL A 383 -19.37 -5.90 -12.41
C VAL A 383 -20.75 -5.50 -11.84
N GLY A 384 -20.75 -4.48 -11.01
CA GLY A 384 -21.93 -4.01 -10.30
C GLY A 384 -21.97 -4.34 -8.82
N ASP A 385 -21.09 -5.25 -8.36
CA ASP A 385 -20.93 -5.52 -6.93
C ASP A 385 -20.18 -4.37 -6.23
N ASP A 386 -20.40 -4.24 -4.93
CA ASP A 386 -19.58 -3.38 -4.10
C ASP A 386 -18.12 -3.86 -4.10
N TYR A 387 -17.17 -2.92 -4.19
CA TYR A 387 -15.78 -3.24 -3.89
C TYR A 387 -15.61 -3.49 -2.40
N THR A 388 -14.82 -4.52 -2.08
CA THR A 388 -14.40 -4.87 -0.73
C THR A 388 -12.89 -4.71 -0.58
N GLY A 389 -12.32 -5.09 0.57
CA GLY A 389 -10.88 -5.16 0.74
C GLY A 389 -10.23 -6.28 -0.08
N ASP A 390 -11.00 -7.28 -0.48
CA ASP A 390 -10.56 -8.40 -1.31
C ASP A 390 -10.73 -8.00 -2.79
N PRO A 391 -9.67 -7.96 -3.62
CA PRO A 391 -9.78 -7.66 -5.04
C PRO A 391 -10.42 -8.84 -5.81
N ALA A 392 -10.65 -8.63 -7.12
CA ALA A 392 -11.51 -9.50 -7.92
C ALA A 392 -11.06 -10.99 -8.02
N GLN A 393 -9.77 -11.30 -7.82
CA GLN A 393 -9.26 -12.66 -7.81
C GLN A 393 -9.49 -13.40 -6.48
N GLU A 394 -9.84 -12.68 -5.42
CA GLU A 394 -10.05 -13.24 -4.08
C GLU A 394 -11.53 -13.44 -3.78
N ALA A 395 -11.83 -14.36 -2.87
CA ALA A 395 -13.18 -14.53 -2.35
C ALA A 395 -13.62 -13.30 -1.55
N GLN A 396 -14.73 -12.68 -1.95
CA GLN A 396 -15.18 -11.42 -1.42
C GLN A 396 -15.66 -11.52 0.02
N GLY A 397 -14.95 -10.91 0.95
CA GLY A 397 -15.23 -10.92 2.38
C GLY A 397 -14.27 -11.78 3.21
N LEU A 398 -13.36 -12.54 2.57
CA LEU A 398 -12.44 -13.45 3.28
C LEU A 398 -11.49 -12.68 4.22
N ASN A 399 -10.80 -11.65 3.69
CA ASN A 399 -9.84 -10.85 4.45
C ASN A 399 -10.39 -9.46 4.81
N SER A 400 -11.45 -9.02 4.17
CA SER A 400 -12.05 -7.70 4.38
C SER A 400 -12.49 -7.47 5.83
N VAL A 401 -12.19 -6.27 6.33
CA VAL A 401 -12.69 -5.77 7.63
C VAL A 401 -13.91 -4.90 7.37
N PHE A 402 -15.09 -5.40 7.76
CA PHE A 402 -16.35 -4.68 7.61
C PHE A 402 -16.74 -3.91 8.89
N VAL A 403 -17.63 -2.94 8.74
CA VAL A 403 -18.20 -2.24 9.92
C VAL A 403 -18.99 -3.16 10.85
N LYS A 404 -19.42 -4.32 10.36
CA LYS A 404 -20.08 -5.37 11.15
C LYS A 404 -19.11 -6.19 12.02
N ASP A 405 -17.80 -6.14 11.77
CA ASP A 405 -16.79 -6.87 12.52
C ASP A 405 -16.42 -6.11 13.80
N ALA A 406 -17.35 -6.03 14.73
CA ALA A 406 -17.25 -5.18 15.92
C ALA A 406 -16.01 -5.52 16.78
N SER A 407 -15.64 -6.79 16.90
CA SER A 407 -14.46 -7.25 17.64
C SER A 407 -13.15 -6.80 16.99
N THR A 408 -13.01 -6.98 15.68
CA THR A 408 -11.84 -6.52 14.90
C THR A 408 -11.71 -4.99 14.98
N LEU A 409 -12.81 -4.25 14.83
CA LEU A 409 -12.80 -2.78 14.96
C LEU A 409 -12.40 -2.32 16.37
N LYS A 410 -12.75 -3.07 17.41
CA LYS A 410 -12.33 -2.81 18.80
C LYS A 410 -10.82 -3.01 18.95
N VAL A 411 -10.25 -4.08 18.38
CA VAL A 411 -8.80 -4.34 18.35
C VAL A 411 -8.08 -3.19 17.65
N ILE A 412 -8.49 -2.82 16.44
CA ILE A 412 -7.91 -1.70 15.67
C ILE A 412 -7.94 -0.41 16.49
N ARG A 413 -9.10 -0.01 17.03
CA ARG A 413 -9.24 1.22 17.81
C ARG A 413 -8.34 1.24 19.05
N SER A 414 -8.19 0.11 19.73
CA SER A 414 -7.33 -0.01 20.91
C SER A 414 -5.87 0.26 20.56
N GLN A 415 -5.40 -0.34 19.47
CA GLN A 415 -4.01 -0.19 19.03
C GLN A 415 -3.70 1.19 18.46
N VAL A 416 -4.61 1.76 17.67
CA VAL A 416 -4.48 3.16 17.22
C VAL A 416 -4.32 4.11 18.41
N LYS A 417 -5.13 3.95 19.48
CA LYS A 417 -4.99 4.76 20.69
C LYS A 417 -3.63 4.56 21.38
N ARG A 418 -3.07 3.35 21.36
CA ARG A 418 -1.73 3.07 21.89
C ARG A 418 -0.68 3.81 21.05
N MET A 419 -0.72 3.68 19.74
CA MET A 419 0.21 4.36 18.81
C MET A 419 0.15 5.90 18.92
N GLN A 420 -1.05 6.46 19.13
CA GLN A 420 -1.21 7.90 19.30
C GLN A 420 -0.55 8.44 20.59
N ARG A 421 -0.36 7.61 21.61
CA ARG A 421 0.34 8.00 22.85
C ARG A 421 1.85 8.09 22.64
N ILE A 422 2.41 7.30 21.72
CA ILE A 422 3.84 7.34 21.37
C ILE A 422 4.21 8.66 20.67
N LYS A 423 3.24 9.30 20.02
CA LYS A 423 3.40 10.59 19.31
C LYS A 423 3.56 11.80 20.27
N ARG A 424 3.42 11.59 21.56
CA ARG A 424 3.53 12.66 22.58
C ARG A 424 4.83 12.51 23.37
#